data_e35ed54a543169b28d278367896c03db
#
_entry.id   e35ed54a543169b28d278367896c03db
#
_cell.length_a   1.000
_cell.length_b   1.000
_cell.length_c   1.000
_cell.angle_alpha   90.00
_cell.angle_beta   90.00
_cell.angle_gamma   90.00
#
_symmetry.space_group_name_H-M   'P 1'
#
loop_
_entity.id
_entity.type
_entity.pdbx_description
1 polymer ?
#
loop_
_entity_poly.entity_id
_entity_poly.type
_entity_poly.pdbx_seq_one_letter_code
_entity_poly.pdbx_strand_id
1 'polypeptide(L)'
;MQSSESLFENIRKDFPILKRKVRDNKPLVYLDNASTTQKPNQVIDSITDYYQNHNANIHRAVYALAEEATEAYEKTRDKIANFVNIQNRQEIIFVRGTTEAINLVAYAWGRPHIKEGDIIVTTEYEHHSNIVPWQLLTQEKGAKLEYIGMDDNGELILDDLDKILATDKVKLVTFSLMSNVLGTITDAQKIIEKCKAAGVLTLIDGAQAVPHMKVDLEKLGC
;
A
#
# COMPACT_ATOMS: atom_id res chain seq x y z
N MET A 1 11.30 -16.67 29.13
CA MET A 1 11.25 -16.40 27.68
C MET A 1 10.62 -17.61 27.00
N GLN A 2 9.43 -17.48 26.40
CA GLN A 2 8.89 -18.54 25.54
C GLN A 2 9.84 -18.70 24.36
N SER A 3 10.16 -19.93 23.98
CA SER A 3 10.97 -20.17 22.78
C SER A 3 10.24 -19.60 21.56
N SER A 4 10.98 -19.10 20.57
CA SER A 4 10.39 -18.58 19.32
C SER A 4 9.48 -19.62 18.64
N GLU A 5 9.82 -20.88 18.75
CA GLU A 5 9.05 -22.02 18.25
C GLU A 5 7.65 -22.11 18.86
N SER A 6 7.52 -21.90 20.18
CA SER A 6 6.21 -21.91 20.86
C SER A 6 5.33 -20.70 20.48
N LEU A 7 5.93 -19.56 20.17
CA LEU A 7 5.21 -18.37 19.72
C LEU A 7 4.58 -18.60 18.32
N PHE A 8 5.37 -19.11 17.36
CA PHE A 8 4.88 -19.40 16.01
C PHE A 8 3.78 -20.48 16.00
N GLU A 9 3.92 -21.53 16.83
CA GLU A 9 2.88 -22.54 16.96
C GLU A 9 1.57 -21.96 17.51
N ASN A 10 1.63 -21.02 18.44
CA ASN A 10 0.45 -20.38 18.99
C ASN A 10 -0.22 -19.46 17.96
N ILE A 11 0.55 -18.60 17.28
CA ILE A 11 0.03 -17.75 16.20
C ILE A 11 -0.61 -18.59 15.10
N ARG A 12 0.00 -19.71 14.72
CA ARG A 12 -0.52 -20.60 13.68
C ARG A 12 -1.92 -21.14 14.01
N LYS A 13 -2.29 -21.30 15.28
CA LYS A 13 -3.62 -21.76 15.70
C LYS A 13 -4.73 -20.78 15.36
N ASP A 14 -4.40 -19.49 15.25
CA ASP A 14 -5.34 -18.44 14.89
C ASP A 14 -5.80 -18.51 13.43
N PHE A 15 -5.07 -19.22 12.58
CA PHE A 15 -5.37 -19.34 11.16
C PHE A 15 -6.04 -20.68 10.84
N PRO A 16 -7.40 -20.73 10.77
CA PRO A 16 -8.13 -21.98 10.62
C PRO A 16 -7.82 -22.71 9.31
N ILE A 17 -7.51 -21.98 8.24
CA ILE A 17 -7.16 -22.54 6.92
C ILE A 17 -5.93 -23.45 6.99
N LEU A 18 -4.98 -23.19 7.91
CA LEU A 18 -3.75 -23.97 8.03
C LEU A 18 -3.97 -25.37 8.62
N LYS A 19 -5.17 -25.65 9.12
CA LYS A 19 -5.60 -27.01 9.54
C LYS A 19 -6.02 -27.88 8.35
N ARG A 20 -6.24 -27.24 7.18
CA ARG A 20 -6.71 -27.94 5.97
C ARG A 20 -5.62 -28.88 5.46
N LYS A 21 -6.05 -30.03 5.00
CA LYS A 21 -5.24 -30.92 4.18
C LYS A 21 -5.54 -30.72 2.70
N VAL A 22 -4.52 -30.83 1.89
CA VAL A 22 -4.57 -30.69 0.43
C VAL A 22 -4.35 -32.06 -0.24
N ARG A 23 -3.96 -32.06 -1.49
CA ARG A 23 -3.74 -33.28 -2.28
C ARG A 23 -2.97 -34.34 -1.50
N ASP A 24 -3.36 -35.60 -1.64
CA ASP A 24 -2.74 -36.75 -0.96
C ASP A 24 -2.78 -36.65 0.58
N ASN A 25 -3.77 -35.95 1.14
CA ASN A 25 -3.94 -35.77 2.59
C ASN A 25 -2.75 -35.06 3.27
N LYS A 26 -1.94 -34.29 2.51
CA LYS A 26 -0.78 -33.55 3.02
C LYS A 26 -1.22 -32.26 3.74
N PRO A 27 -0.50 -31.80 4.77
CA PRO A 27 -0.73 -30.50 5.38
C PRO A 27 -0.59 -29.37 4.35
N LEU A 28 -1.44 -28.34 4.48
CA LEU A 28 -1.30 -27.12 3.69
C LEU A 28 0.00 -26.39 4.04
N VAL A 29 0.84 -26.14 3.05
CA VAL A 29 1.93 -25.16 3.08
C VAL A 29 1.50 -23.98 2.22
N TYR A 30 1.42 -22.79 2.81
CA TYR A 30 0.98 -21.57 2.11
C TYR A 30 2.10 -20.54 2.11
N LEU A 31 2.60 -20.19 0.94
CA LEU A 31 3.75 -19.29 0.74
C LEU A 31 3.41 -18.09 -0.17
N ASP A 32 2.12 -17.86 -0.45
CA ASP A 32 1.65 -16.83 -1.39
C ASP A 32 1.00 -15.64 -0.67
N ASN A 33 1.58 -15.23 0.47
CA ASN A 33 1.06 -14.09 1.24
C ASN A 33 1.25 -12.74 0.53
N ALA A 34 2.19 -12.64 -0.40
CA ALA A 34 2.37 -11.43 -1.22
C ALA A 34 1.16 -11.17 -2.13
N SER A 35 0.52 -12.23 -2.59
CA SER A 35 -0.70 -12.16 -3.41
C SER A 35 -1.95 -11.96 -2.55
N THR A 36 -2.13 -12.78 -1.52
CA THR A 36 -3.21 -12.64 -0.54
C THR A 36 -2.85 -13.25 0.80
N THR A 37 -3.11 -12.53 1.88
CA THR A 37 -2.84 -12.98 3.25
C THR A 37 -4.00 -13.83 3.77
N GLN A 38 -3.71 -14.94 4.42
CA GLN A 38 -4.72 -15.74 5.13
C GLN A 38 -5.30 -14.95 6.31
N LYS A 39 -6.55 -15.23 6.66
CA LYS A 39 -7.28 -14.48 7.68
C LYS A 39 -7.26 -15.24 9.01
N PRO A 40 -6.85 -14.61 10.11
CA PRO A 40 -6.96 -15.19 11.44
C PRO A 40 -8.42 -15.19 11.93
N ASN A 41 -8.70 -16.01 12.94
CA ASN A 41 -10.03 -16.09 13.55
C ASN A 41 -10.57 -14.72 13.95
N GLN A 42 -9.73 -13.86 14.52
CA GLN A 42 -10.11 -12.51 14.96
C GLN A 42 -10.72 -11.67 13.82
N VAL A 43 -10.22 -11.81 12.59
CA VAL A 43 -10.77 -11.12 11.42
C VAL A 43 -12.07 -11.78 10.96
N ILE A 44 -12.12 -13.11 10.93
CA ILE A 44 -13.30 -13.87 10.51
C ILE A 44 -14.48 -13.61 11.47
N ASP A 45 -14.20 -13.71 12.77
CA ASP A 45 -15.20 -13.52 13.82
C ASP A 45 -15.71 -12.07 13.85
N SER A 46 -14.83 -11.08 13.64
CA SER A 46 -15.22 -9.67 13.57
C SER A 46 -16.16 -9.37 12.41
N ILE A 47 -15.93 -9.98 11.23
CA ILE A 47 -16.83 -9.82 10.08
C ILE A 47 -18.17 -10.51 10.37
N THR A 48 -18.14 -11.69 10.98
CA THR A 48 -19.34 -12.45 11.34
C THR A 48 -20.17 -11.68 12.36
N ASP A 49 -19.53 -11.18 13.41
CA ASP A 49 -20.17 -10.39 14.47
C ASP A 49 -20.81 -9.11 13.90
N TYR A 50 -20.10 -8.41 13.02
CA TYR A 50 -20.65 -7.24 12.37
C TYR A 50 -21.94 -7.53 11.63
N TYR A 51 -21.99 -8.57 10.81
CA TYR A 51 -23.22 -8.90 10.07
C TYR A 51 -24.33 -9.44 10.95
N GLN A 52 -24.01 -10.13 12.03
CA GLN A 52 -25.02 -10.68 12.94
C GLN A 52 -25.60 -9.62 13.89
N ASN A 53 -24.79 -8.64 14.33
CA ASN A 53 -25.14 -7.79 15.46
C ASN A 53 -25.08 -6.28 15.20
N HIS A 54 -24.28 -5.81 14.19
CA HIS A 54 -23.95 -4.38 14.05
C HIS A 54 -24.16 -3.82 12.63
N ASN A 55 -24.70 -4.61 11.71
CA ASN A 55 -24.83 -4.19 10.31
C ASN A 55 -25.81 -3.03 10.16
N ALA A 56 -25.29 -1.81 9.97
CA ALA A 56 -26.07 -0.62 9.75
C ALA A 56 -25.36 0.36 8.80
N ASN A 57 -26.13 1.32 8.28
CA ASN A 57 -25.57 2.42 7.50
C ASN A 57 -24.80 3.37 8.40
N ILE A 58 -23.62 3.78 7.97
CA ILE A 58 -22.77 4.70 8.73
C ILE A 58 -23.05 6.18 8.42
N HIS A 59 -22.69 7.11 9.34
CA HIS A 59 -22.64 8.56 9.28
C HIS A 59 -23.99 9.32 9.34
N ARG A 60 -25.02 8.96 8.60
CA ARG A 60 -26.20 9.85 8.42
C ARG A 60 -27.50 9.39 9.10
N ALA A 61 -27.43 8.39 9.92
CA ALA A 61 -28.61 7.88 10.62
C ALA A 61 -28.52 8.13 12.13
N VAL A 62 -29.68 8.40 12.76
CA VAL A 62 -29.81 8.80 14.18
C VAL A 62 -30.48 7.70 15.01
N TYR A 63 -30.09 6.44 14.80
CA TYR A 63 -30.55 5.32 15.62
C TYR A 63 -29.32 4.51 16.13
N ALA A 64 -29.49 3.88 17.30
CA ALA A 64 -28.39 3.28 18.05
C ALA A 64 -27.45 2.41 17.21
N LEU A 65 -27.98 1.51 16.40
CA LEU A 65 -27.16 0.60 15.58
C LEU A 65 -26.28 1.35 14.56
N ALA A 66 -26.78 2.46 13.97
CA ALA A 66 -25.99 3.28 13.04
C ALA A 66 -24.92 4.11 13.76
N GLU A 67 -25.19 4.53 14.99
CA GLU A 67 -24.22 5.23 15.83
C GLU A 67 -23.08 4.28 16.21
N GLU A 68 -23.37 3.06 16.64
CA GLU A 68 -22.40 2.00 16.95
C GLU A 68 -21.53 1.66 15.74
N ALA A 69 -22.15 1.45 14.57
CA ALA A 69 -21.43 1.15 13.33
C ALA A 69 -20.53 2.32 12.89
N THR A 70 -21.00 3.56 13.04
CA THR A 70 -20.22 4.77 12.73
C THR A 70 -19.03 4.90 13.68
N GLU A 71 -19.25 4.71 14.97
CA GLU A 71 -18.17 4.76 15.96
C GLU A 71 -17.09 3.70 15.70
N ALA A 72 -17.49 2.47 15.38
CA ALA A 72 -16.56 1.38 15.04
C ALA A 72 -15.75 1.69 13.79
N TYR A 73 -16.38 2.27 12.76
CA TYR A 73 -15.74 2.70 11.52
C TYR A 73 -14.68 3.78 11.78
N GLU A 74 -15.04 4.83 12.52
CA GLU A 74 -14.13 5.94 12.83
C GLU A 74 -12.98 5.51 13.77
N LYS A 75 -13.25 4.66 14.76
CA LYS A 75 -12.21 4.05 15.60
C LYS A 75 -11.22 3.20 14.77
N THR A 76 -11.68 2.55 13.71
CA THR A 76 -10.80 1.81 12.81
C THR A 76 -9.85 2.75 12.06
N ARG A 77 -10.37 3.90 11.62
CA ARG A 77 -9.56 4.96 10.99
C ARG A 77 -8.48 5.48 11.94
N ASP A 78 -8.84 5.75 13.21
CA ASP A 78 -7.88 6.18 14.24
C ASP A 78 -6.79 5.12 14.48
N LYS A 79 -7.16 3.83 14.53
CA LYS A 79 -6.20 2.74 14.70
C LYS A 79 -5.20 2.65 13.55
N ILE A 80 -5.67 2.83 12.31
CA ILE A 80 -4.80 2.80 11.13
C ILE A 80 -3.88 4.03 11.12
N ALA A 81 -4.41 5.21 11.40
CA ALA A 81 -3.61 6.43 11.51
C ALA A 81 -2.47 6.27 12.53
N ASN A 82 -2.78 5.76 13.72
CA ASN A 82 -1.78 5.46 14.75
C ASN A 82 -0.79 4.37 14.31
N PHE A 83 -1.25 3.35 13.58
CA PHE A 83 -0.40 2.24 13.15
C PHE A 83 0.69 2.68 12.17
N VAL A 84 0.38 3.66 11.30
CA VAL A 84 1.32 4.22 10.32
C VAL A 84 1.87 5.59 10.75
N ASN A 85 1.61 6.02 11.98
CA ASN A 85 2.04 7.29 12.56
C ASN A 85 1.62 8.52 11.74
N ILE A 86 0.30 8.66 11.53
CA ILE A 86 -0.33 9.87 10.96
C ILE A 86 -1.14 10.56 12.05
N GLN A 87 -0.97 11.88 12.21
CA GLN A 87 -1.66 12.67 13.23
C GLN A 87 -3.12 12.96 12.87
N ASN A 88 -3.39 13.18 11.59
CA ASN A 88 -4.72 13.55 11.12
C ASN A 88 -5.41 12.34 10.46
N ARG A 89 -6.38 11.74 11.15
CA ARG A 89 -7.15 10.60 10.63
C ARG A 89 -7.90 10.88 9.33
N GLN A 90 -8.14 12.15 8.97
CA GLN A 90 -8.79 12.52 7.71
C GLN A 90 -7.91 12.22 6.48
N GLU A 91 -6.62 12.02 6.69
CA GLU A 91 -5.67 11.57 5.65
C GLU A 91 -5.83 10.08 5.32
N ILE A 92 -6.58 9.31 6.13
CA ILE A 92 -6.87 7.91 5.87
C ILE A 92 -8.14 7.79 5.01
N ILE A 93 -7.98 7.26 3.81
CA ILE A 93 -9.08 7.01 2.88
C ILE A 93 -9.19 5.50 2.64
N PHE A 94 -10.34 4.91 2.97
CA PHE A 94 -10.61 3.50 2.71
C PHE A 94 -11.03 3.29 1.26
N VAL A 95 -10.32 2.38 0.60
CA VAL A 95 -10.58 1.92 -0.77
C VAL A 95 -10.52 0.39 -0.82
N ARG A 96 -10.91 -0.21 -1.94
CA ARG A 96 -10.93 -1.68 -2.09
C ARG A 96 -9.55 -2.33 -2.17
N GLY A 97 -8.49 -1.54 -2.36
CA GLY A 97 -7.12 -2.02 -2.45
C GLY A 97 -6.21 -1.01 -3.15
N THR A 98 -4.92 -1.33 -3.20
CA THR A 98 -3.88 -0.46 -3.77
C THR A 98 -4.15 -0.06 -5.23
N THR A 99 -4.69 -0.97 -6.03
CA THR A 99 -5.07 -0.67 -7.41
C THR A 99 -6.08 0.48 -7.50
N GLU A 100 -7.12 0.46 -6.64
CA GLU A 100 -8.08 1.57 -6.60
C GLU A 100 -7.44 2.85 -6.05
N ALA A 101 -6.60 2.75 -5.03
CA ALA A 101 -5.91 3.90 -4.44
C ALA A 101 -5.07 4.66 -5.48
N ILE A 102 -4.23 3.94 -6.24
CA ILE A 102 -3.36 4.54 -7.25
C ILE A 102 -4.20 5.12 -8.41
N ASN A 103 -5.23 4.40 -8.88
CA ASN A 103 -6.13 4.91 -9.90
C ASN A 103 -6.89 6.16 -9.43
N LEU A 104 -7.29 6.22 -8.15
CA LEU A 104 -7.91 7.41 -7.57
C LEU A 104 -6.97 8.63 -7.63
N VAL A 105 -5.70 8.46 -7.29
CA VAL A 105 -4.69 9.53 -7.39
C VAL A 105 -4.47 9.92 -8.85
N ALA A 106 -4.33 8.96 -9.75
CA ALA A 106 -4.17 9.23 -11.18
C ALA A 106 -5.38 10.02 -11.77
N TYR A 107 -6.59 9.67 -11.32
CA TYR A 107 -7.81 10.34 -11.75
C TYR A 107 -8.00 11.71 -11.09
N ALA A 108 -7.94 11.78 -9.76
CA ALA A 108 -8.32 12.98 -9.01
C ALA A 108 -7.22 14.05 -9.02
N TRP A 109 -5.95 13.63 -8.95
CA TRP A 109 -4.82 14.52 -8.97
C TRP A 109 -4.12 14.54 -10.33
N GLY A 110 -3.85 13.40 -10.93
CA GLY A 110 -3.06 13.30 -12.16
C GLY A 110 -3.72 14.03 -13.33
N ARG A 111 -4.98 13.75 -13.63
CA ARG A 111 -5.69 14.36 -14.78
C ARG A 111 -5.72 15.88 -14.79
N PRO A 112 -5.97 16.59 -13.66
CA PRO A 112 -5.94 18.06 -13.67
C PRO A 112 -4.52 18.66 -13.65
N HIS A 113 -3.51 17.94 -13.20
CA HIS A 113 -2.17 18.51 -12.98
C HIS A 113 -1.15 18.12 -14.04
N ILE A 114 -1.28 16.94 -14.66
CA ILE A 114 -0.35 16.46 -15.70
C ILE A 114 -0.73 17.05 -17.06
N LYS A 115 0.27 17.59 -17.76
CA LYS A 115 0.15 18.25 -19.05
C LYS A 115 1.08 17.61 -20.07
N GLU A 116 0.91 17.99 -21.33
CA GLU A 116 1.79 17.58 -22.42
C GLU A 116 3.25 17.91 -22.11
N GLY A 117 4.14 16.95 -22.31
CA GLY A 117 5.57 17.07 -22.08
C GLY A 117 6.02 16.92 -20.62
N ASP A 118 5.08 16.83 -19.67
CA ASP A 118 5.42 16.49 -18.27
C ASP A 118 5.92 15.02 -18.17
N ILE A 119 6.62 14.73 -17.08
CA ILE A 119 7.18 13.40 -16.81
C ILE A 119 6.61 12.87 -15.49
N ILE A 120 6.14 11.62 -15.52
CA ILE A 120 5.93 10.78 -14.33
C ILE A 120 7.05 9.75 -14.30
N VAL A 121 7.67 9.54 -13.14
CA VAL A 121 8.74 8.55 -12.96
C VAL A 121 8.21 7.39 -12.15
N THR A 122 8.52 6.17 -12.57
CA THR A 122 8.25 4.94 -11.83
C THR A 122 9.52 4.06 -11.78
N THR A 123 9.44 2.84 -11.27
CA THR A 123 10.59 1.92 -11.23
C THR A 123 10.35 0.67 -12.07
N GLU A 124 11.42 -0.06 -12.40
CA GLU A 124 11.32 -1.26 -13.22
C GLU A 124 10.69 -2.45 -12.49
N TYR A 125 10.65 -2.48 -11.16
CA TYR A 125 10.12 -3.60 -10.39
C TYR A 125 8.72 -3.35 -9.78
N GLU A 126 7.97 -2.37 -10.30
CA GLU A 126 6.65 -2.08 -9.79
C GLU A 126 5.62 -3.18 -10.09
N HIS A 127 4.65 -3.30 -9.18
CA HIS A 127 3.43 -4.03 -9.50
C HIS A 127 2.63 -3.28 -10.59
N HIS A 128 1.93 -4.01 -11.46
CA HIS A 128 1.13 -3.42 -12.54
C HIS A 128 0.15 -2.33 -12.07
N SER A 129 -0.35 -2.42 -10.83
CA SER A 129 -1.19 -1.36 -10.22
C SER A 129 -0.50 -0.01 -10.14
N ASN A 130 0.84 0.01 -10.08
CA ASN A 130 1.66 1.24 -10.02
C ASN A 130 2.41 1.53 -11.33
N ILE A 131 2.05 0.88 -12.41
CA ILE A 131 2.56 1.15 -13.77
C ILE A 131 1.40 1.57 -14.68
N VAL A 132 0.39 0.70 -14.84
CA VAL A 132 -0.67 0.86 -15.85
C VAL A 132 -1.46 2.16 -15.72
N PRO A 133 -1.88 2.62 -14.53
CA PRO A 133 -2.58 3.90 -14.40
C PRO A 133 -1.77 5.08 -14.93
N TRP A 134 -0.45 5.06 -14.72
CA TRP A 134 0.45 6.11 -15.18
C TRP A 134 0.70 6.03 -16.68
N GLN A 135 0.82 4.83 -17.27
CA GLN A 135 0.89 4.64 -18.71
C GLN A 135 -0.34 5.23 -19.40
N LEU A 136 -1.54 4.91 -18.90
CA LEU A 136 -2.78 5.42 -19.45
C LEU A 136 -2.89 6.94 -19.32
N LEU A 137 -2.52 7.49 -18.15
CA LEU A 137 -2.56 8.93 -17.92
C LEU A 137 -1.57 9.68 -18.81
N THR A 138 -0.33 9.21 -18.92
CA THR A 138 0.69 9.86 -19.77
C THR A 138 0.33 9.80 -21.23
N GLN A 139 -0.23 8.69 -21.69
CA GLN A 139 -0.76 8.57 -23.05
C GLN A 139 -1.93 9.55 -23.31
N GLU A 140 -2.87 9.66 -22.35
CA GLU A 140 -4.01 10.59 -22.45
C GLU A 140 -3.55 12.06 -22.53
N LYS A 141 -2.48 12.41 -21.80
CA LYS A 141 -2.03 13.80 -21.63
C LYS A 141 -0.90 14.23 -22.56
N GLY A 142 -0.34 13.34 -23.36
CA GLY A 142 0.87 13.63 -24.12
C GLY A 142 2.11 13.82 -23.22
N ALA A 143 2.07 13.25 -22.01
CA ALA A 143 3.17 13.23 -21.06
C ALA A 143 4.05 11.99 -21.27
N LYS A 144 5.13 11.85 -20.49
CA LYS A 144 6.03 10.70 -20.55
C LYS A 144 6.03 9.92 -19.27
N LEU A 145 6.20 8.60 -19.36
CA LEU A 145 6.51 7.73 -18.25
C LEU A 145 7.96 7.29 -18.38
N GLU A 146 8.79 7.68 -17.40
CA GLU A 146 10.21 7.34 -17.34
C GLU A 146 10.44 6.33 -16.20
N TYR A 147 11.50 5.55 -16.29
CA TYR A 147 11.77 4.47 -15.36
C TYR A 147 13.13 4.66 -14.68
N ILE A 148 13.16 4.42 -13.37
CA ILE A 148 14.40 4.20 -12.64
C ILE A 148 14.75 2.72 -12.82
N GLY A 149 15.92 2.44 -13.40
CA GLY A 149 16.43 1.10 -13.58
C GLY A 149 16.81 0.43 -12.27
N MET A 150 17.07 -0.88 -12.32
CA MET A 150 17.64 -1.63 -11.19
C MET A 150 18.92 -2.34 -11.63
N ASP A 151 19.80 -2.58 -10.67
CA ASP A 151 21.04 -3.34 -10.87
C ASP A 151 20.79 -4.85 -10.74
N ASP A 152 21.85 -5.64 -10.94
CA ASP A 152 21.81 -7.11 -10.84
C ASP A 152 21.49 -7.62 -9.41
N ASN A 153 21.59 -6.78 -8.39
CA ASN A 153 21.21 -7.08 -7.02
C ASN A 153 19.73 -6.75 -6.73
N GLY A 154 19.03 -6.14 -7.69
CA GLY A 154 17.65 -5.69 -7.54
C GLY A 154 17.52 -4.38 -6.77
N GLU A 155 18.58 -3.57 -6.68
CA GLU A 155 18.58 -2.24 -6.09
C GLU A 155 18.36 -1.16 -7.15
N LEU A 156 17.65 -0.08 -6.81
CA LEU A 156 17.37 1.01 -7.76
C LEU A 156 18.63 1.82 -8.05
N ILE A 157 18.83 2.14 -9.33
CA ILE A 157 19.93 2.99 -9.81
C ILE A 157 19.54 4.46 -9.64
N LEU A 158 19.83 5.06 -8.48
CA LEU A 158 19.42 6.42 -8.15
C LEU A 158 20.04 7.50 -9.03
N ASP A 159 21.14 7.21 -9.71
CA ASP A 159 21.72 8.10 -10.72
C ASP A 159 20.77 8.35 -11.91
N ASP A 160 19.89 7.40 -12.22
CA ASP A 160 18.86 7.59 -13.25
C ASP A 160 17.82 8.59 -12.80
N LEU A 161 17.39 8.53 -11.52
CA LEU A 161 16.50 9.53 -10.95
C LEU A 161 17.11 10.93 -11.02
N ASP A 162 18.39 11.10 -10.68
CA ASP A 162 19.07 12.41 -10.73
C ASP A 162 19.06 12.99 -12.14
N LYS A 163 19.35 12.18 -13.16
CA LYS A 163 19.32 12.60 -14.56
C LYS A 163 17.91 13.05 -15.00
N ILE A 164 16.88 12.30 -14.58
CA ILE A 164 15.48 12.60 -14.94
C ILE A 164 15.01 13.87 -14.21
N LEU A 165 15.32 14.03 -12.92
CA LEU A 165 14.96 15.22 -12.13
C LEU A 165 15.60 16.50 -12.68
N ALA A 166 16.78 16.41 -13.26
CA ALA A 166 17.47 17.56 -13.88
C ALA A 166 16.72 18.16 -15.10
N THR A 167 15.67 17.52 -15.58
CA THR A 167 14.86 18.01 -16.72
C THR A 167 13.83 19.08 -16.36
N ASP A 168 13.58 19.36 -15.09
CA ASP A 168 12.55 20.27 -14.55
C ASP A 168 11.10 19.94 -15.00
N LYS A 169 10.88 18.77 -15.63
CA LYS A 169 9.56 18.35 -16.16
C LYS A 169 8.86 17.32 -15.29
N VAL A 170 9.55 16.79 -14.29
CA VAL A 170 8.99 15.75 -13.42
C VAL A 170 7.92 16.35 -12.51
N LYS A 171 6.76 15.68 -12.44
CA LYS A 171 5.64 16.08 -11.57
C LYS A 171 5.38 15.09 -10.44
N LEU A 172 5.71 13.83 -10.70
CA LEU A 172 5.47 12.75 -9.75
C LEU A 172 6.56 11.69 -9.90
N VAL A 173 7.08 11.21 -8.77
CA VAL A 173 7.87 9.99 -8.68
C VAL A 173 7.06 8.98 -7.87
N THR A 174 6.80 7.81 -8.43
CA THR A 174 6.02 6.74 -7.78
C THR A 174 6.84 5.47 -7.71
N PHE A 175 6.85 4.82 -6.53
CA PHE A 175 7.64 3.61 -6.31
C PHE A 175 7.10 2.75 -5.18
N SER A 176 7.41 1.46 -5.22
CA SER A 176 7.11 0.51 -4.14
C SER A 176 8.13 0.63 -3.00
N LEU A 177 7.64 0.69 -1.77
CA LEU A 177 8.50 0.68 -0.58
C LEU A 177 9.16 -0.69 -0.36
N MET A 178 8.48 -1.77 -0.78
CA MET A 178 9.00 -3.13 -0.81
C MET A 178 8.48 -3.83 -2.05
N SER A 179 9.38 -4.41 -2.85
CA SER A 179 9.01 -5.15 -4.05
C SER A 179 8.21 -6.40 -3.71
N ASN A 180 7.09 -6.62 -4.41
CA ASN A 180 6.27 -7.83 -4.27
C ASN A 180 6.92 -9.08 -4.91
N VAL A 181 7.93 -8.90 -5.75
CA VAL A 181 8.63 -9.98 -6.46
C VAL A 181 9.96 -10.28 -5.79
N LEU A 182 10.79 -9.27 -5.57
CA LEU A 182 12.15 -9.42 -5.07
C LEU A 182 12.24 -9.37 -3.55
N GLY A 183 11.29 -8.69 -2.89
CA GLY A 183 11.36 -8.40 -1.45
C GLY A 183 12.36 -7.29 -1.10
N THR A 184 13.01 -6.69 -2.07
CA THR A 184 13.93 -5.55 -1.88
C THR A 184 13.18 -4.40 -1.22
N ILE A 185 13.79 -3.82 -0.18
CA ILE A 185 13.27 -2.63 0.51
C ILE A 185 13.93 -1.41 -0.12
N THR A 186 13.12 -0.53 -0.67
CA THR A 186 13.57 0.70 -1.31
C THR A 186 14.10 1.70 -0.28
N ASP A 187 15.22 2.35 -0.56
CA ASP A 187 15.71 3.51 0.21
C ASP A 187 14.83 4.74 -0.10
N ALA A 188 13.60 4.67 0.42
CA ALA A 188 12.57 5.67 0.16
C ALA A 188 12.97 7.06 0.63
N GLN A 189 13.73 7.16 1.73
CA GLN A 189 14.13 8.44 2.28
C GLN A 189 15.03 9.21 1.29
N LYS A 190 16.00 8.55 0.67
CA LYS A 190 16.85 9.20 -0.35
C LYS A 190 16.05 9.67 -1.56
N ILE A 191 15.09 8.88 -2.03
CA ILE A 191 14.24 9.25 -3.16
C ILE A 191 13.39 10.47 -2.79
N ILE A 192 12.75 10.46 -1.62
CA ILE A 192 11.90 11.56 -1.14
C ILE A 192 12.72 12.84 -0.98
N GLU A 193 13.92 12.77 -0.41
CA GLU A 193 14.82 13.93 -0.24
C GLU A 193 15.17 14.55 -1.60
N LYS A 194 15.54 13.73 -2.59
CA LYS A 194 15.83 14.20 -3.96
C LYS A 194 14.61 14.85 -4.61
N CYS A 195 13.44 14.22 -4.50
CA CYS A 195 12.18 14.75 -5.03
C CYS A 195 11.77 16.06 -4.36
N LYS A 196 11.88 16.16 -3.03
CA LYS A 196 11.63 17.40 -2.29
C LYS A 196 12.55 18.54 -2.72
N ALA A 197 13.83 18.25 -2.89
CA ALA A 197 14.80 19.25 -3.36
C ALA A 197 14.45 19.76 -4.77
N ALA A 198 13.85 18.93 -5.61
CA ALA A 198 13.37 19.29 -6.96
C ALA A 198 11.94 19.83 -6.98
N GLY A 199 11.22 19.91 -5.85
CA GLY A 199 9.80 20.32 -5.79
C GLY A 199 8.83 19.32 -6.41
N VAL A 200 9.20 18.03 -6.45
CA VAL A 200 8.44 16.94 -7.08
C VAL A 200 7.69 16.13 -6.03
N LEU A 201 6.45 15.77 -6.31
CA LEU A 201 5.64 14.92 -5.45
C LEU A 201 6.10 13.47 -5.49
N THR A 202 5.89 12.75 -4.38
CA THR A 202 6.13 11.31 -4.30
C THR A 202 4.84 10.57 -3.98
N LEU A 203 4.65 9.39 -4.58
CA LEU A 203 3.62 8.42 -4.24
C LEU A 203 4.31 7.08 -3.93
N ILE A 204 3.98 6.48 -2.79
CA ILE A 204 4.62 5.25 -2.33
C ILE A 204 3.60 4.13 -2.26
N ASP A 205 3.83 3.05 -3.00
CA ASP A 205 3.10 1.80 -2.83
C ASP A 205 3.65 1.05 -1.62
N GLY A 206 2.86 1.03 -0.55
CA GLY A 206 3.18 0.34 0.70
C GLY A 206 2.55 -1.04 0.84
N ALA A 207 1.95 -1.60 -0.23
CA ALA A 207 1.16 -2.84 -0.15
C ALA A 207 1.90 -4.01 0.49
N GLN A 208 3.18 -4.16 0.18
CA GLN A 208 4.02 -5.20 0.78
C GLN A 208 4.72 -4.74 2.06
N ALA A 209 5.09 -3.49 2.18
CA ALA A 209 5.85 -3.00 3.31
C ALA A 209 5.01 -2.91 4.60
N VAL A 210 3.82 -2.32 4.53
CA VAL A 210 2.97 -2.05 5.71
C VAL A 210 2.60 -3.32 6.49
N PRO A 211 2.27 -4.47 5.88
CA PRO A 211 2.01 -5.71 6.62
C PRO A 211 3.26 -6.42 7.13
N HIS A 212 4.45 -6.12 6.60
CA HIS A 212 5.68 -6.88 6.91
C HIS A 212 6.65 -6.13 7.81
N MET A 213 6.60 -4.80 7.85
CA MET A 213 7.53 -3.98 8.65
C MET A 213 6.81 -2.76 9.24
N LYS A 214 7.40 -2.19 10.28
CA LYS A 214 6.88 -0.93 10.82
C LYS A 214 7.14 0.20 9.84
N VAL A 215 6.09 0.84 9.37
CA VAL A 215 6.14 2.03 8.51
C VAL A 215 5.70 3.25 9.31
N ASP A 216 6.51 4.30 9.27
CA ASP A 216 6.27 5.57 9.94
C ASP A 216 6.20 6.66 8.87
N LEU A 217 4.97 7.03 8.49
CA LEU A 217 4.74 7.96 7.37
C LEU A 217 5.15 9.39 7.71
N GLU A 218 5.05 9.80 8.98
CA GLU A 218 5.53 11.12 9.43
C GLU A 218 7.05 11.22 9.26
N LYS A 219 7.77 10.18 9.67
CA LYS A 219 9.23 10.11 9.53
C LYS A 219 9.67 10.01 8.06
N LEU A 220 8.95 9.23 7.25
CA LEU A 220 9.21 9.15 5.81
C LEU A 220 9.03 10.50 5.14
N GLY A 221 8.04 11.27 5.56
CA GLY A 221 7.80 12.61 5.09
C GLY A 221 7.28 12.68 3.65
N CYS A 222 6.55 11.66 3.19
CA CYS A 222 5.84 11.66 1.91
C CYS A 222 4.47 12.33 2.03
#